data_654511a8972d63f1792e7948b4f70de4
#
_entry.id   654511a8972d63f1792e7948b4f70de4
#
_cell.length_a   1.000
_cell.length_b   1.000
_cell.length_c   1.000
_cell.angle_alpha   90.00
_cell.angle_beta   90.00
_cell.angle_gamma   90.00
#
_symmetry.space_group_name_H-M   'P 1'
#
loop_
_entity.id
_entity.type
_entity.pdbx_description
1 polymer ?
#
loop_
_entity_poly.entity_id
_entity_poly.type
_entity_poly.pdbx_seq_one_letter_code
_entity_poly.pdbx_strand_id
1 'polypeptide(L)'
;MKYYIAKLVFKVAGWKSEVAPELLERAKNTVTVAAPHTSNQDFIFSLGVFWLMRSPLKFLIKDSYTKWYFFGFFTWLGGIGVSRSQRKDLVSYSVELLKTTNYNLMIAPEGTRKKVDKWKTGFYHIAKDAGVDISLGYLDYSLKRAGLLAVLNPDDLESTLSKIEDLYAPIQAKNPENYNIKIY
;
A
#
# COMPACT_ATOMS: atom_id res chain seq x y z
N MET A 1 -18.82 2.03 9.73
CA MET A 1 -18.97 3.10 8.73
C MET A 1 -18.04 2.88 7.51
N LYS A 2 -16.70 2.87 7.62
CA LYS A 2 -15.74 2.68 6.51
C LYS A 2 -16.04 1.46 5.63
N TYR A 3 -16.33 0.30 6.25
CA TYR A 3 -16.70 -0.93 5.54
C TYR A 3 -17.87 -0.74 4.55
N TYR A 4 -18.95 -0.08 4.99
CA TYR A 4 -20.13 0.13 4.15
C TYR A 4 -19.88 1.14 3.03
N ILE A 5 -19.03 2.16 3.29
CA ILE A 5 -18.58 3.11 2.27
C ILE A 5 -17.79 2.35 1.19
N ALA A 6 -16.83 1.53 1.59
CA ALA A 6 -16.04 0.73 0.65
C ALA A 6 -16.93 -0.22 -0.16
N LYS A 7 -17.86 -0.92 0.50
CA LYS A 7 -18.81 -1.82 -0.17
C LYS A 7 -19.66 -1.11 -1.22
N LEU A 8 -20.12 0.10 -0.92
CA LEU A 8 -20.89 0.92 -1.86
C LEU A 8 -20.02 1.38 -3.04
N VAL A 9 -18.82 1.91 -2.77
CA VAL A 9 -17.87 2.37 -3.79
C VAL A 9 -17.52 1.23 -4.75
N PHE A 10 -17.17 0.06 -4.23
CA PHE A 10 -16.83 -1.11 -5.05
C PHE A 10 -18.02 -1.57 -5.89
N LYS A 11 -19.21 -1.62 -5.30
CA LYS A 11 -20.44 -2.00 -6.02
C LYS A 11 -20.77 -1.05 -7.17
N VAL A 12 -20.74 0.27 -6.92
CA VAL A 12 -21.06 1.29 -7.92
C VAL A 12 -20.01 1.33 -9.03
N ALA A 13 -18.74 1.17 -8.69
CA ALA A 13 -17.64 1.13 -9.66
C ALA A 13 -17.52 -0.21 -10.41
N GLY A 14 -18.26 -1.24 -10.00
CA GLY A 14 -18.21 -2.59 -10.58
C GLY A 14 -16.92 -3.34 -10.24
N TRP A 15 -16.29 -3.02 -9.10
CA TRP A 15 -15.07 -3.67 -8.63
C TRP A 15 -15.38 -4.81 -7.65
N LYS A 16 -14.51 -5.82 -7.65
CA LYS A 16 -14.54 -6.92 -6.69
C LYS A 16 -13.31 -6.86 -5.80
N SER A 17 -13.51 -7.09 -4.50
CA SER A 17 -12.39 -7.27 -3.56
C SER A 17 -12.16 -8.76 -3.35
N GLU A 18 -10.94 -9.21 -3.60
CA GLU A 18 -10.53 -10.62 -3.50
C GLU A 18 -9.31 -10.72 -2.57
N VAL A 19 -9.55 -11.23 -1.38
CA VAL A 19 -8.50 -11.51 -0.41
C VAL A 19 -8.74 -12.90 0.15
N ALA A 20 -7.80 -13.79 -0.07
CA ALA A 20 -7.87 -15.15 0.44
C ALA A 20 -7.88 -15.16 1.99
N PRO A 21 -8.67 -16.02 2.64
CA PRO A 21 -8.80 -16.02 4.10
C PRO A 21 -7.47 -16.14 4.85
N GLU A 22 -6.55 -16.94 4.34
CA GLU A 22 -5.21 -17.13 4.90
C GLU A 22 -4.36 -15.85 4.85
N LEU A 23 -4.56 -15.01 3.83
CA LEU A 23 -3.87 -13.72 3.72
C LEU A 23 -4.43 -12.69 4.70
N LEU A 24 -5.71 -12.77 5.07
CA LEU A 24 -6.32 -11.84 6.03
C LEU A 24 -5.63 -11.89 7.41
N GLU A 25 -5.28 -13.08 7.87
CA GLU A 25 -4.58 -13.25 9.16
C GLU A 25 -3.12 -12.81 9.07
N ARG A 26 -2.44 -13.15 7.98
CA ARG A 26 -1.03 -12.83 7.77
C ARG A 26 -0.79 -11.35 7.44
N ALA A 27 -1.76 -10.67 6.84
CA ALA A 27 -1.67 -9.25 6.50
C ALA A 27 -2.01 -8.31 7.68
N LYS A 28 -1.69 -8.73 8.90
CA LYS A 28 -1.81 -7.89 10.10
C LYS A 28 -0.44 -7.37 10.48
N ASN A 29 -0.32 -6.05 10.70
CA ASN A 29 0.95 -5.39 11.01
C ASN A 29 2.02 -5.68 9.95
N THR A 30 1.79 -5.22 8.73
CA THR A 30 2.70 -5.44 7.59
C THR A 30 3.11 -4.11 6.95
N VAL A 31 4.22 -4.13 6.21
CA VAL A 31 4.44 -3.11 5.17
C VAL A 31 3.65 -3.54 3.94
N THR A 32 2.64 -2.74 3.57
CA THR A 32 1.84 -3.01 2.38
C THR A 32 2.40 -2.30 1.16
N VAL A 33 2.89 -3.04 0.22
CA VAL A 33 3.24 -2.54 -1.12
C VAL A 33 1.95 -2.33 -1.90
N ALA A 34 1.73 -1.11 -2.38
CA ALA A 34 0.57 -0.74 -3.21
C ALA A 34 1.06 -0.43 -4.64
N ALA A 35 0.94 -1.40 -5.53
CA ALA A 35 1.32 -1.31 -6.93
C ALA A 35 0.30 -2.05 -7.84
N PRO A 36 0.25 -1.74 -9.14
CA PRO A 36 0.79 -0.53 -9.78
C PRO A 36 0.14 0.76 -9.27
N HIS A 37 0.93 1.86 -9.17
CA HIS A 37 0.42 3.17 -8.75
C HIS A 37 0.54 4.22 -9.86
N THR A 38 -0.45 4.26 -10.74
CA THR A 38 -0.46 5.10 -11.95
C THR A 38 -1.57 6.16 -11.98
N SER A 39 -2.43 6.18 -10.94
CA SER A 39 -3.59 7.06 -10.85
C SER A 39 -3.92 7.48 -9.42
N ASN A 40 -4.59 8.62 -9.25
CA ASN A 40 -5.19 8.99 -7.95
C ASN A 40 -6.32 8.05 -7.50
N GLN A 41 -6.97 7.36 -8.45
CA GLN A 41 -8.04 6.41 -8.13
C GLN A 41 -7.51 5.17 -7.40
N ASP A 42 -6.23 4.82 -7.62
CA ASP A 42 -5.59 3.67 -6.96
C ASP A 42 -5.67 3.80 -5.44
N PHE A 43 -5.49 5.03 -4.93
CA PHE A 43 -5.60 5.30 -3.51
C PHE A 43 -6.98 5.00 -2.93
N ILE A 44 -8.06 5.33 -3.66
CA ILE A 44 -9.45 5.10 -3.22
C ILE A 44 -9.72 3.60 -3.10
N PHE A 45 -9.35 2.82 -4.12
CA PHE A 45 -9.57 1.37 -4.13
C PHE A 45 -8.65 0.66 -3.13
N SER A 46 -7.40 1.09 -2.99
CA SER A 46 -6.48 0.52 -1.98
C SER A 46 -7.03 0.71 -0.56
N LEU A 47 -7.48 1.93 -0.20
CA LEU A 47 -8.16 2.16 1.08
C LEU A 47 -9.40 1.28 1.21
N GLY A 48 -10.17 1.15 0.14
CA GLY A 48 -11.40 0.35 0.12
C GLY A 48 -11.14 -1.12 0.43
N VAL A 49 -10.07 -1.73 -0.10
CA VAL A 49 -9.68 -3.11 0.22
C VAL A 49 -9.46 -3.28 1.72
N PHE A 50 -8.65 -2.41 2.35
CA PHE A 50 -8.37 -2.50 3.78
C PHE A 50 -9.60 -2.23 4.65
N TRP A 51 -10.51 -1.36 4.20
CA TRP A 51 -11.79 -1.15 4.90
C TRP A 51 -12.71 -2.36 4.80
N LEU A 52 -12.72 -3.07 3.67
CA LEU A 52 -13.44 -4.33 3.50
C LEU A 52 -12.84 -5.45 4.35
N MET A 53 -11.51 -5.51 4.45
CA MET A 53 -10.79 -6.42 5.34
C MET A 53 -10.96 -6.09 6.84
N ARG A 54 -11.50 -4.90 7.16
CA ARG A 54 -11.55 -4.34 8.53
C ARG A 54 -10.16 -4.26 9.18
N SER A 55 -9.14 -4.08 8.37
CA SER A 55 -7.76 -3.99 8.82
C SER A 55 -7.31 -2.52 8.90
N PRO A 56 -6.63 -2.11 9.99
CA PRO A 56 -6.19 -0.73 10.14
C PRO A 56 -5.04 -0.43 9.18
N LEU A 57 -5.26 0.52 8.27
CA LEU A 57 -4.26 0.98 7.30
C LEU A 57 -3.80 2.38 7.64
N LYS A 58 -2.49 2.61 7.54
CA LYS A 58 -1.83 3.91 7.63
C LYS A 58 -1.02 4.19 6.37
N PHE A 59 -0.83 5.46 6.07
CA PHE A 59 0.03 5.93 4.98
C PHE A 59 0.63 7.28 5.35
N LEU A 60 1.84 7.54 4.89
CA LEU A 60 2.55 8.78 5.18
C LEU A 60 2.17 9.86 4.17
N ILE A 61 1.81 11.04 4.66
CA ILE A 61 1.49 12.21 3.85
C ILE A 61 2.25 13.43 4.35
N LYS A 62 2.30 14.45 3.53
CA LYS A 62 2.85 15.75 3.95
C LYS A 62 2.03 16.29 5.13
N ASP A 63 2.70 16.81 6.15
CA ASP A 63 2.09 17.38 7.37
C ASP A 63 1.04 18.46 7.09
N SER A 64 1.17 19.18 5.96
CA SER A 64 0.18 20.19 5.56
C SER A 64 -1.24 19.61 5.37
N TYR A 65 -1.37 18.33 5.03
CA TYR A 65 -2.68 17.67 4.87
C TYR A 65 -3.33 17.26 6.20
N THR A 66 -2.59 17.32 7.31
CA THR A 66 -3.13 17.02 8.66
C THR A 66 -3.47 18.27 9.46
N LYS A 67 -3.38 19.46 8.84
CA LYS A 67 -3.71 20.74 9.48
C LYS A 67 -5.21 20.87 9.73
N TRP A 68 -5.59 21.71 10.69
CA TRP A 68 -6.96 21.90 11.19
C TRP A 68 -8.00 22.20 10.08
N TYR A 69 -7.62 22.90 9.01
CA TYR A 69 -8.52 23.25 7.90
C TYR A 69 -8.95 22.06 7.03
N PHE A 70 -8.34 20.89 7.20
CA PHE A 70 -8.82 19.64 6.63
C PHE A 70 -9.76 18.86 7.57
N PHE A 71 -10.12 19.43 8.72
CA PHE A 71 -11.08 18.86 9.67
C PHE A 71 -10.79 17.38 10.04
N GLY A 72 -9.52 16.99 10.03
CA GLY A 72 -9.11 15.62 10.33
C GLY A 72 -9.43 14.59 9.23
N PHE A 73 -9.88 15.01 8.04
CA PHE A 73 -10.29 14.11 6.97
C PHE A 73 -9.20 13.11 6.58
N PHE A 74 -7.99 13.58 6.31
CA PHE A 74 -6.88 12.69 5.94
C PHE A 74 -6.44 11.79 7.10
N THR A 75 -6.48 12.28 8.33
CA THR A 75 -6.21 11.48 9.53
C THR A 75 -7.27 10.39 9.71
N TRP A 76 -8.54 10.72 9.46
CA TRP A 76 -9.63 9.74 9.46
C TRP A 76 -9.44 8.68 8.40
N LEU A 77 -8.95 9.02 7.20
CA LEU A 77 -8.59 8.03 6.16
C LEU A 77 -7.48 7.10 6.61
N GLY A 78 -6.59 7.52 7.49
CA GLY A 78 -5.42 6.78 7.98
C GLY A 78 -4.10 7.50 7.72
N GLY A 79 -4.14 8.73 7.24
CA GLY A 79 -2.96 9.55 6.96
C GLY A 79 -2.21 9.97 8.22
N ILE A 80 -0.90 9.83 8.17
CA ILE A 80 0.03 10.32 9.18
C ILE A 80 0.85 11.44 8.55
N GLY A 81 0.74 12.65 9.11
CA GLY A 81 1.48 13.81 8.65
C GLY A 81 2.97 13.70 8.98
N VAL A 82 3.81 13.90 7.98
CA VAL A 82 5.28 13.86 8.15
C VAL A 82 5.87 15.22 7.80
N SER A 83 6.59 15.81 8.73
CA SER A 83 7.28 17.09 8.53
C SER A 83 8.49 16.94 7.59
N ARG A 84 9.03 18.06 7.13
CA ARG A 84 10.24 18.05 6.28
C ARG A 84 11.47 17.47 6.99
N SER A 85 11.62 17.67 8.29
CA SER A 85 12.71 17.10 9.08
C SER A 85 12.58 15.58 9.19
N GLN A 86 11.39 15.08 9.45
CA GLN A 86 11.12 13.63 9.53
C GLN A 86 11.27 12.91 8.18
N ARG A 87 11.17 13.63 7.04
CA ARG A 87 11.41 13.03 5.73
C ARG A 87 12.84 12.55 5.49
N LYS A 88 13.80 13.07 6.26
CA LYS A 88 15.20 12.62 6.20
C LYS A 88 15.38 11.24 6.83
N ASP A 89 14.43 10.82 7.67
CA ASP A 89 14.49 9.57 8.42
C ASP A 89 13.14 8.83 8.42
N LEU A 90 12.52 8.75 7.23
CA LEU A 90 11.23 8.06 7.06
C LEU A 90 11.31 6.57 7.37
N VAL A 91 12.44 5.94 7.13
CA VAL A 91 12.64 4.52 7.37
C VAL A 91 12.57 4.26 8.88
N SER A 92 13.41 4.94 9.68
CA SER A 92 13.42 4.76 11.14
C SER A 92 12.07 5.12 11.78
N TYR A 93 11.41 6.19 11.31
CA TYR A 93 10.07 6.55 11.78
C TYR A 93 9.04 5.46 11.49
N SER A 94 9.09 4.88 10.29
CA SER A 94 8.17 3.80 9.87
C SER A 94 8.42 2.51 10.65
N VAL A 95 9.69 2.19 10.91
CA VAL A 95 10.09 1.05 11.74
C VAL A 95 9.53 1.19 13.16
N GLU A 96 9.72 2.34 13.78
CA GLU A 96 9.21 2.63 15.12
C GLU A 96 7.67 2.53 15.17
N LEU A 97 6.99 3.09 14.17
CA LEU A 97 5.54 3.00 14.03
C LEU A 97 5.05 1.54 14.02
N LEU A 98 5.68 0.68 13.22
CA LEU A 98 5.29 -0.71 13.08
C LEU A 98 5.62 -1.55 14.33
N LYS A 99 6.72 -1.24 15.04
CA LYS A 99 7.08 -1.91 16.30
C LYS A 99 6.13 -1.57 17.45
N THR A 100 5.54 -0.37 17.44
CA THR A 100 4.72 0.14 18.54
C THR A 100 3.21 0.02 18.29
N THR A 101 2.80 -0.41 17.09
CA THR A 101 1.40 -0.48 16.71
C THR A 101 1.09 -1.74 15.91
N ASN A 102 -0.21 -2.03 15.72
CA ASN A 102 -0.69 -3.12 14.87
C ASN A 102 -1.28 -2.57 13.55
N TYR A 103 -0.60 -1.61 12.91
CA TYR A 103 -1.05 -1.01 11.67
C TYR A 103 -0.39 -1.65 10.45
N ASN A 104 -1.11 -1.68 9.35
CA ASN A 104 -0.51 -1.88 8.05
C ASN A 104 -0.02 -0.53 7.52
N LEU A 105 1.22 -0.43 7.10
CA LEU A 105 1.80 0.77 6.53
C LEU A 105 1.85 0.65 5.01
N MET A 106 0.98 1.39 4.31
CA MET A 106 0.92 1.39 2.85
C MET A 106 2.01 2.26 2.25
N ILE A 107 2.76 1.69 1.32
CA ILE A 107 3.83 2.35 0.56
C ILE A 107 3.67 2.04 -0.92
N ALA A 108 3.66 3.07 -1.77
CA ALA A 108 3.83 2.92 -3.21
C ALA A 108 5.33 3.01 -3.53
N PRO A 109 6.00 1.91 -3.89
CA PRO A 109 7.46 1.88 -4.05
C PRO A 109 7.95 2.69 -5.26
N GLU A 110 7.11 2.91 -6.24
CA GLU A 110 7.37 3.79 -7.38
C GLU A 110 7.61 5.25 -6.91
N GLY A 111 6.96 5.68 -5.83
CA GLY A 111 7.05 7.03 -5.25
C GLY A 111 6.48 8.14 -6.13
N THR A 112 5.90 7.77 -7.27
CA THR A 112 5.25 8.66 -8.26
C THR A 112 4.20 7.86 -9.03
N ARG A 113 3.37 8.53 -9.82
CA ARG A 113 2.40 7.92 -10.76
C ARG A 113 2.89 7.91 -12.19
N LYS A 114 4.14 8.29 -12.41
CA LYS A 114 4.82 8.23 -13.71
C LYS A 114 5.73 7.01 -13.73
N LYS A 115 6.01 6.51 -14.92
CA LYS A 115 6.94 5.41 -15.12
C LYS A 115 8.30 5.71 -14.49
N VAL A 116 8.81 4.73 -13.76
CA VAL A 116 10.15 4.74 -13.16
C VAL A 116 10.93 3.52 -13.63
N ASP A 117 12.24 3.62 -13.69
CA ASP A 117 13.08 2.50 -14.11
C ASP A 117 13.22 1.44 -13.02
N LYS A 118 13.22 1.89 -11.75
CA LYS A 118 13.38 1.02 -10.57
C LYS A 118 12.48 1.47 -9.44
N TRP A 119 12.05 0.52 -8.63
CA TRP A 119 11.35 0.80 -7.38
C TRP A 119 12.32 1.23 -6.28
N LYS A 120 11.81 2.02 -5.34
CA LYS A 120 12.52 2.34 -4.10
C LYS A 120 12.39 1.18 -3.13
N THR A 121 13.51 0.70 -2.61
CA THR A 121 13.56 -0.46 -1.71
C THR A 121 13.28 -0.15 -0.24
N GLY A 122 12.91 1.09 0.08
CA GLY A 122 12.63 1.52 1.45
C GLY A 122 11.59 0.66 2.18
N PHE A 123 10.58 0.15 1.47
CA PHE A 123 9.57 -0.75 2.02
C PHE A 123 10.18 -2.05 2.57
N TYR A 124 11.17 -2.61 1.88
CA TYR A 124 11.87 -3.81 2.28
C TYR A 124 12.68 -3.58 3.57
N HIS A 125 13.47 -2.50 3.61
CA HIS A 125 14.26 -2.16 4.80
C HIS A 125 13.37 -1.89 6.01
N ILE A 126 12.25 -1.17 5.82
CA ILE A 126 11.27 -0.95 6.88
C ILE A 126 10.72 -2.27 7.41
N ALA A 127 10.30 -3.18 6.53
CA ALA A 127 9.75 -4.47 6.94
C ALA A 127 10.77 -5.30 7.70
N LYS A 128 11.99 -5.42 7.16
CA LYS A 128 13.10 -6.17 7.76
C LYS A 128 13.48 -5.63 9.13
N ASP A 129 13.68 -4.33 9.26
CA ASP A 129 14.12 -3.70 10.51
C ASP A 129 13.01 -3.64 11.57
N ALA A 130 11.75 -3.63 11.15
CA ALA A 130 10.59 -3.74 12.03
C ALA A 130 10.28 -5.19 12.43
N GLY A 131 10.81 -6.19 11.74
CA GLY A 131 10.51 -7.61 11.96
C GLY A 131 9.09 -7.98 11.55
N VAL A 132 8.56 -7.36 10.49
CA VAL A 132 7.21 -7.60 9.97
C VAL A 132 7.24 -8.10 8.52
N ASP A 133 6.18 -8.77 8.10
CA ASP A 133 6.03 -9.24 6.72
C ASP A 133 5.71 -8.07 5.74
N ILE A 134 5.84 -8.36 4.44
CA ILE A 134 5.45 -7.49 3.34
C ILE A 134 4.17 -8.05 2.72
N SER A 135 3.07 -7.31 2.77
CA SER A 135 1.85 -7.66 2.05
C SER A 135 1.80 -6.95 0.69
N LEU A 136 1.39 -7.67 -0.35
CA LEU A 136 1.34 -7.17 -1.73
C LEU A 136 -0.09 -6.83 -2.11
N GLY A 137 -0.45 -5.55 -2.03
CA GLY A 137 -1.75 -5.03 -2.46
C GLY A 137 -1.78 -4.79 -3.96
N TYR A 138 -2.87 -5.15 -4.63
CA TYR A 138 -3.00 -4.97 -6.07
C TYR A 138 -4.33 -4.36 -6.49
N LEU A 139 -4.30 -3.70 -7.64
CA LEU A 139 -5.47 -3.22 -8.37
C LEU A 139 -5.32 -3.62 -9.83
N ASP A 140 -6.14 -4.56 -10.28
CA ASP A 140 -6.21 -4.95 -11.68
C ASP A 140 -7.38 -4.24 -12.36
N TYR A 141 -7.06 -3.29 -13.21
CA TYR A 141 -8.06 -2.48 -13.91
C TYR A 141 -8.71 -3.20 -15.08
N SER A 142 -8.05 -4.20 -15.66
CA SER A 142 -8.62 -5.00 -16.74
C SER A 142 -9.75 -5.89 -16.25
N LEU A 143 -9.56 -6.48 -15.06
CA LEU A 143 -10.54 -7.38 -14.44
C LEU A 143 -11.43 -6.67 -13.41
N LYS A 144 -11.14 -5.40 -13.07
CA LYS A 144 -11.74 -4.65 -11.95
C LYS A 144 -11.70 -5.43 -10.64
N ARG A 145 -10.52 -5.96 -10.33
CA ARG A 145 -10.24 -6.72 -9.10
C ARG A 145 -9.21 -6.02 -8.23
N ALA A 146 -9.41 -6.09 -6.94
CA ALA A 146 -8.53 -5.49 -5.95
C ALA A 146 -8.39 -6.41 -4.75
N GLY A 147 -7.20 -6.47 -4.15
CA GLY A 147 -6.98 -7.35 -2.99
C GLY A 147 -5.53 -7.46 -2.59
N LEU A 148 -5.19 -8.63 -2.07
CA LEU A 148 -3.80 -8.99 -1.74
C LEU A 148 -3.38 -10.18 -2.61
N LEU A 149 -2.18 -10.07 -3.24
CA LEU A 149 -1.57 -11.15 -4.01
C LEU A 149 -0.90 -12.17 -3.08
N ALA A 150 -0.14 -11.68 -2.11
CA ALA A 150 0.64 -12.51 -1.20
C ALA A 150 1.03 -11.73 0.07
N VAL A 151 1.55 -12.47 1.05
CA VAL A 151 2.30 -11.93 2.20
C VAL A 151 3.63 -12.66 2.23
N LEU A 152 4.72 -11.88 2.12
CA LEU A 152 6.09 -12.39 2.00
C LEU A 152 6.90 -11.99 3.24
N ASN A 153 7.77 -12.90 3.68
CA ASN A 153 8.81 -12.56 4.64
C ASN A 153 9.95 -11.80 3.91
N PRO A 154 10.51 -10.71 4.45
CA PRO A 154 11.62 -9.98 3.85
C PRO A 154 12.97 -10.69 4.09
N ASP A 155 13.22 -11.81 3.41
CA ASP A 155 14.45 -12.60 3.55
C ASP A 155 15.65 -11.86 2.92
N ASP A 156 16.05 -12.28 1.71
CA ASP A 156 17.05 -11.60 0.90
C ASP A 156 16.37 -10.58 -0.03
N LEU A 157 17.03 -9.44 -0.25
CA LEU A 157 16.47 -8.34 -1.04
C LEU A 157 16.19 -8.77 -2.50
N GLU A 158 17.17 -9.36 -3.14
CA GLU A 158 17.07 -9.71 -4.57
C GLU A 158 16.00 -10.79 -4.78
N SER A 159 16.01 -11.84 -3.96
CA SER A 159 14.99 -12.89 -3.98
C SER A 159 13.58 -12.33 -3.69
N THR A 160 13.46 -11.40 -2.74
CA THR A 160 12.18 -10.76 -2.42
C THR A 160 11.67 -9.92 -3.59
N LEU A 161 12.53 -9.11 -4.21
CA LEU A 161 12.16 -8.28 -5.37
C LEU A 161 11.78 -9.14 -6.58
N SER A 162 12.50 -10.23 -6.85
CA SER A 162 12.17 -11.17 -7.94
C SER A 162 10.77 -11.76 -7.75
N LYS A 163 10.46 -12.26 -6.54
CA LYS A 163 9.11 -12.78 -6.23
C LYS A 163 8.02 -11.72 -6.41
N ILE A 164 8.29 -10.48 -6.01
CA ILE A 164 7.35 -9.37 -6.16
C ILE A 164 7.13 -9.07 -7.64
N GLU A 165 8.18 -9.02 -8.46
CA GLU A 165 8.09 -8.80 -9.90
C GLU A 165 7.21 -9.86 -10.58
N ASP A 166 7.46 -11.14 -10.29
CA ASP A 166 6.67 -12.25 -10.83
C ASP A 166 5.19 -12.16 -10.46
N LEU A 167 4.88 -11.80 -9.20
CA LEU A 167 3.51 -11.69 -8.72
C LEU A 167 2.75 -10.51 -9.33
N TYR A 168 3.43 -9.39 -9.61
CA TYR A 168 2.79 -8.24 -10.24
C TYR A 168 2.77 -8.30 -11.77
N ALA A 169 3.54 -9.19 -12.41
CA ALA A 169 3.62 -9.30 -13.86
C ALA A 169 2.25 -9.42 -14.58
N PRO A 170 1.25 -10.16 -14.06
CA PRO A 170 -0.07 -10.26 -14.71
C PRO A 170 -0.99 -9.07 -14.43
N ILE A 171 -0.64 -8.17 -13.50
CA ILE A 171 -1.53 -7.11 -13.04
C ILE A 171 -1.54 -5.92 -14.00
N GLN A 172 -2.74 -5.52 -14.44
CA GLN A 172 -2.90 -4.41 -15.38
C GLN A 172 -3.19 -3.09 -14.66
N ALA A 173 -2.26 -2.15 -14.79
CA ALA A 173 -2.41 -0.79 -14.27
C ALA A 173 -3.55 -0.03 -14.95
N LYS A 174 -4.05 1.04 -14.32
CA LYS A 174 -5.00 1.97 -14.95
C LYS A 174 -4.40 2.66 -16.18
N ASN A 175 -3.16 3.11 -16.07
CA ASN A 175 -2.39 3.74 -17.14
C ASN A 175 -1.14 2.88 -17.39
N PRO A 176 -1.22 1.84 -18.24
CA PRO A 176 -0.13 0.89 -18.43
C PRO A 176 1.18 1.53 -18.91
N GLU A 177 1.08 2.61 -19.68
CA GLU A 177 2.22 3.39 -20.16
C GLU A 177 3.06 4.03 -19.05
N ASN A 178 2.45 4.22 -17.86
CA ASN A 178 3.08 4.78 -16.67
C ASN A 178 3.62 3.71 -15.70
N TYR A 179 3.50 2.43 -16.05
CA TYR A 179 3.97 1.33 -15.23
C TYR A 179 5.18 0.62 -15.86
N ASN A 180 6.11 0.21 -15.02
CA ASN A 180 7.23 -0.64 -15.43
C ASN A 180 7.15 -1.96 -14.68
N ILE A 181 7.09 -3.07 -15.44
CA ILE A 181 7.05 -4.42 -14.88
C ILE A 181 8.37 -4.77 -14.21
N LYS A 182 9.49 -4.32 -14.77
CA LYS A 182 10.81 -4.48 -14.15
C LYS A 182 10.97 -3.52 -13.00
N ILE A 183 11.19 -4.05 -11.81
CA ILE A 183 11.18 -3.28 -10.57
C ILE A 183 12.56 -3.10 -9.93
N TYR A 184 13.60 -3.80 -10.44
CA TYR A 184 14.97 -3.69 -9.92
C TYR A 184 16.05 -3.82 -11.02
#